data_3a266f3b12d836c4e74cb1c45daea69c
#
_entry.id   3a266f3b12d836c4e74cb1c45daea69c
#
_cell.length_a   1.000
_cell.length_b   1.000
_cell.length_c   1.000
_cell.angle_alpha   90.00
_cell.angle_beta   90.00
_cell.angle_gamma   90.00
#
_symmetry.space_group_name_H-M   'P 1'
#
loop_
_entity.id
_entity.type
_entity.pdbx_description
1 polymer ?
#
loop_
_entity_poly.entity_id
_entity_poly.type
_entity_poly.pdbx_seq_one_letter_code
_entity_poly.pdbx_strand_id
1 'polypeptide(L)'
;EIRNCDWSSDVCSSDLFRTERLRAGATLTEVTAEITAAWGVEPRLLPMSDDRVATRITVDRGDHHEVLRMQEWFVRERSAPPVVAVEFDGADRARPAPGVLEAIDAAETILVCPSNPVISIGPILAVPGVREALEARRDRVVAVSPIIAGATVKGPADRLMGPLGIDVSCVGVARTYAPFCSTLVIDERDAGRAAEVAATGIRPVVAETLM
;
A
#
# COMPACT_ATOMS: atom_id res chain seq x y z
N GLU A 1 10.80 12.77 28.53
CA GLU A 1 9.98 11.67 29.10
C GLU A 1 8.58 11.71 28.47
N ILE A 2 8.43 10.99 27.33
CA ILE A 2 7.13 10.77 26.69
C ILE A 2 6.62 9.41 27.21
N ARG A 3 6.16 9.37 28.45
CA ARG A 3 5.47 8.21 29.01
C ARG A 3 4.06 8.64 29.43
N ASN A 4 3.10 8.27 28.68
CA ASN A 4 1.65 8.47 28.75
C ASN A 4 1.13 9.46 27.69
N CYS A 5 1.36 9.13 26.43
CA CYS A 5 0.72 9.87 25.36
C CYS A 5 -0.60 9.19 24.98
N ASP A 6 -1.68 9.95 25.06
CA ASP A 6 -2.94 9.61 24.42
C ASP A 6 -2.68 9.49 22.91
N TRP A 7 -2.96 8.33 22.35
CA TRP A 7 -2.66 7.98 20.94
C TRP A 7 -3.13 9.06 19.94
N SER A 8 -4.20 9.78 20.27
CA SER A 8 -4.74 10.87 19.45
C SER A 8 -3.89 12.12 19.46
N SER A 9 -3.23 12.44 20.59
CA SER A 9 -2.37 13.62 20.70
C SER A 9 -1.02 13.44 19.99
N ASP A 10 -0.49 12.22 19.96
CA ASP A 10 0.80 11.93 19.32
C ASP A 10 0.71 11.95 17.80
N VAL A 11 -0.36 11.43 17.22
CA VAL A 11 -0.61 11.50 15.77
C VAL A 11 -0.73 12.97 15.33
N CYS A 12 -1.47 13.81 16.06
CA CYS A 12 -1.56 15.25 15.77
C CYS A 12 -0.21 15.93 15.87
N SER A 13 0.59 15.62 16.89
CA SER A 13 1.92 16.22 17.09
C SER A 13 2.88 15.84 15.97
N SER A 14 2.89 14.59 15.54
CA SER A 14 3.74 14.12 14.42
C SER A 14 3.31 14.72 13.08
N ASP A 15 2.02 14.92 12.84
CA ASP A 15 1.52 15.54 11.62
C ASP A 15 1.83 17.04 11.55
N LEU A 16 1.75 17.75 12.68
CA LEU A 16 2.18 19.14 12.77
C LEU A 16 3.68 19.26 12.53
N PHE A 17 4.49 18.46 13.22
CA PHE A 17 5.94 18.43 13.06
C PHE A 17 6.33 18.16 11.61
N ARG A 18 5.75 17.11 11.00
CA ARG A 18 5.96 16.79 9.59
C ARG A 18 5.65 17.97 8.68
N THR A 19 4.50 18.60 8.90
CA THR A 19 4.05 19.74 8.10
C THR A 19 5.02 20.93 8.20
N GLU A 20 5.48 21.26 9.39
CA GLU A 20 6.44 22.34 9.62
C GLU A 20 7.79 22.06 8.98
N ARG A 21 8.32 20.83 9.14
CA ARG A 21 9.60 20.43 8.56
C ARG A 21 9.58 20.45 7.03
N LEU A 22 8.51 19.89 6.43
CA LEU A 22 8.35 19.92 4.97
C LEU A 22 8.20 21.36 4.44
N ARG A 23 7.49 22.24 5.15
CA ARG A 23 7.41 23.67 4.78
C ARG A 23 8.76 24.38 4.91
N ALA A 24 9.60 23.96 5.84
CA ALA A 24 10.97 24.46 6.01
C ALA A 24 11.96 23.92 4.97
N GLY A 25 11.51 23.03 4.06
CA GLY A 25 12.31 22.49 2.96
C GLY A 25 12.97 21.13 3.25
N ALA A 26 12.68 20.50 4.39
CA ALA A 26 13.15 19.13 4.64
C ALA A 26 12.46 18.14 3.71
N THR A 27 13.15 17.05 3.34
CA THR A 27 12.60 15.95 2.57
C THR A 27 11.73 15.04 3.44
N LEU A 28 10.84 14.26 2.84
CA LEU A 28 10.03 13.29 3.58
C LEU A 28 10.90 12.21 4.23
N THR A 29 12.00 11.83 3.58
CA THR A 29 13.01 10.90 4.13
C THR A 29 13.63 11.44 5.42
N GLU A 30 14.08 12.70 5.43
CA GLU A 30 14.63 13.35 6.64
C GLU A 30 13.61 13.41 7.76
N VAL A 31 12.39 13.88 7.46
CA VAL A 31 11.31 13.98 8.45
C VAL A 31 10.93 12.63 9.02
N THR A 32 10.87 11.59 8.18
CA THR A 32 10.58 10.22 8.62
C THR A 32 11.68 9.73 9.56
N ALA A 33 12.95 9.96 9.24
CA ALA A 33 14.07 9.59 10.09
C ALA A 33 14.05 10.30 11.46
N GLU A 34 13.73 11.60 11.48
CA GLU A 34 13.60 12.38 12.71
C GLU A 34 12.47 11.85 13.62
N ILE A 35 11.29 11.54 13.04
CA ILE A 35 10.15 11.01 13.80
C ILE A 35 10.47 9.61 14.35
N THR A 36 11.02 8.72 13.55
CA THR A 36 11.35 7.35 13.97
C THR A 36 12.42 7.33 15.05
N ALA A 37 13.44 8.20 14.95
CA ALA A 37 14.45 8.36 15.97
C ALA A 37 13.85 8.86 17.30
N ALA A 38 12.93 9.85 17.25
CA ALA A 38 12.26 10.36 18.44
C ALA A 38 11.39 9.30 19.14
N TRP A 39 10.84 8.36 18.38
CA TRP A 39 10.01 7.26 18.92
C TRP A 39 10.81 6.01 19.28
N GLY A 40 12.12 6.00 19.07
CA GLY A 40 12.96 4.83 19.33
C GLY A 40 12.63 3.63 18.41
N VAL A 41 12.18 3.90 17.19
CA VAL A 41 11.91 2.85 16.21
C VAL A 41 13.22 2.38 15.62
N GLU A 42 13.63 1.16 15.92
CA GLU A 42 14.89 0.57 15.44
C GLU A 42 14.93 0.29 13.93
N PRO A 43 13.86 -0.27 13.30
CA PRO A 43 13.86 -0.49 11.86
C PRO A 43 13.92 0.83 11.09
N ARG A 44 14.73 0.85 10.02
CA ARG A 44 14.78 1.98 9.10
C ARG A 44 13.49 2.08 8.30
N LEU A 45 12.75 3.18 8.46
CA LEU A 45 11.58 3.49 7.66
C LEU A 45 11.95 4.39 6.50
N LEU A 46 11.58 3.99 5.29
CA LEU A 46 11.81 4.74 4.07
C LEU A 46 10.47 5.10 3.43
N PRO A 47 10.18 6.37 3.11
CA PRO A 47 9.05 6.70 2.26
C PRO A 47 9.32 6.15 0.83
N MET A 48 8.27 5.91 0.05
CA MET A 48 8.43 5.44 -1.32
C MET A 48 9.16 6.47 -2.21
N SER A 49 8.98 7.76 -1.90
CA SER A 49 9.54 8.89 -2.65
C SER A 49 9.56 10.14 -1.78
N ASP A 50 10.52 11.04 -2.03
CA ASP A 50 10.52 12.41 -1.54
C ASP A 50 9.71 13.35 -2.45
N ASP A 51 9.43 12.92 -3.68
CA ASP A 51 8.59 13.66 -4.62
C ASP A 51 7.11 13.47 -4.26
N ARG A 52 6.28 14.44 -4.64
CA ARG A 52 4.85 14.39 -4.35
C ARG A 52 4.14 13.42 -5.27
N VAL A 53 3.57 12.37 -4.70
CA VAL A 53 2.62 11.47 -5.35
C VAL A 53 1.28 11.54 -4.65
N ALA A 54 0.20 11.81 -5.38
CA ALA A 54 -1.13 11.97 -4.82
C ALA A 54 -2.13 11.02 -5.48
N THR A 55 -2.79 10.18 -4.69
CA THR A 55 -3.88 9.33 -5.19
C THR A 55 -5.12 10.15 -5.48
N ARG A 56 -5.59 10.09 -6.72
CA ARG A 56 -6.84 10.67 -7.22
C ARG A 56 -7.83 9.56 -7.48
N ILE A 57 -9.07 9.75 -7.06
CA ILE A 57 -10.15 8.79 -7.24
C ILE A 57 -11.25 9.47 -8.03
N THR A 58 -11.51 8.96 -9.23
CA THR A 58 -12.66 9.38 -10.02
C THR A 58 -13.88 8.58 -9.57
N VAL A 59 -14.93 9.27 -9.20
CA VAL A 59 -16.19 8.68 -8.74
C VAL A 59 -17.32 9.00 -9.68
N ASP A 60 -18.32 8.12 -9.73
CA ASP A 60 -19.57 8.31 -10.44
C ASP A 60 -20.58 9.03 -9.54
N ARG A 61 -21.13 10.17 -10.02
CA ARG A 61 -22.20 10.92 -9.36
C ARG A 61 -23.55 10.70 -10.05
N GLY A 62 -23.60 9.85 -11.05
CA GLY A 62 -24.79 9.52 -11.85
C GLY A 62 -24.89 10.36 -13.12
N ASP A 63 -24.80 11.69 -13.02
CA ASP A 63 -24.87 12.64 -14.13
C ASP A 63 -23.50 13.11 -14.63
N HIS A 64 -22.46 12.96 -13.79
CA HIS A 64 -21.08 13.33 -14.14
C HIS A 64 -20.07 12.50 -13.32
N HIS A 65 -18.80 12.58 -13.71
CA HIS A 65 -17.70 12.06 -12.93
C HIS A 65 -17.02 13.19 -12.16
N GLU A 66 -16.64 12.93 -10.91
CA GLU A 66 -15.91 13.85 -10.06
C GLU A 66 -14.58 13.25 -9.64
N VAL A 67 -13.51 14.06 -9.63
CA VAL A 67 -12.19 13.63 -9.16
C VAL A 67 -11.98 14.11 -7.73
N LEU A 68 -11.85 13.18 -6.82
CA LEU A 68 -11.61 13.42 -5.39
C LEU A 68 -10.16 13.09 -5.02
N ARG A 69 -9.66 13.72 -3.96
CA ARG A 69 -8.47 13.23 -3.28
C ARG A 69 -8.84 11.95 -2.52
N MET A 70 -7.88 11.04 -2.35
CA MET A 70 -8.11 9.78 -1.61
C MET A 70 -8.70 10.02 -0.22
N GLN A 71 -8.18 11.01 0.53
CA GLN A 71 -8.70 11.34 1.86
C GLN A 71 -10.14 11.88 1.83
N GLU A 72 -10.50 12.63 0.80
CA GLU A 72 -11.87 13.13 0.63
C GLU A 72 -12.82 11.96 0.40
N TRP A 73 -12.49 11.07 -0.52
CA TRP A 73 -13.31 9.90 -0.81
C TRP A 73 -13.38 8.94 0.40
N PHE A 74 -12.22 8.67 1.02
CA PHE A 74 -12.14 7.67 2.09
C PHE A 74 -12.78 8.16 3.40
N VAL A 75 -12.43 9.40 3.83
CA VAL A 75 -12.83 9.94 5.14
C VAL A 75 -14.13 10.73 5.05
N ARG A 76 -14.16 11.78 4.21
CA ARG A 76 -15.32 12.67 4.10
C ARG A 76 -16.52 11.95 3.51
N GLU A 77 -16.34 11.23 2.40
CA GLU A 77 -17.40 10.51 1.69
C GLU A 77 -17.59 9.06 2.20
N ARG A 78 -16.80 8.62 3.21
CA ARG A 78 -16.85 7.28 3.80
C ARG A 78 -16.80 6.15 2.76
N SER A 79 -16.05 6.36 1.69
CA SER A 79 -15.93 5.45 0.55
C SER A 79 -17.29 5.08 -0.10
N ALA A 80 -18.31 5.93 0.04
CA ALA A 80 -19.66 5.64 -0.44
C ALA A 80 -19.81 5.78 -1.97
N PRO A 81 -19.26 6.83 -2.63
CA PRO A 81 -19.41 6.98 -4.08
C PRO A 81 -18.73 5.85 -4.86
N PRO A 82 -19.39 5.29 -5.90
CA PRO A 82 -18.80 4.29 -6.77
C PRO A 82 -17.54 4.82 -7.45
N VAL A 83 -16.48 4.02 -7.46
CA VAL A 83 -15.21 4.36 -8.08
C VAL A 83 -15.22 3.98 -9.56
N VAL A 84 -14.73 4.86 -10.40
CA VAL A 84 -14.57 4.65 -11.85
C VAL A 84 -13.10 4.44 -12.21
N ALA A 85 -12.21 5.25 -11.62
CA ALA A 85 -10.77 5.17 -11.87
C ALA A 85 -9.96 5.60 -10.65
N VAL A 86 -8.73 5.13 -10.58
CA VAL A 86 -7.72 5.55 -9.60
C VAL A 86 -6.46 5.92 -10.35
N GLU A 87 -5.91 7.09 -10.04
CA GLU A 87 -4.70 7.62 -10.64
C GLU A 87 -3.72 8.06 -9.55
N PHE A 88 -2.43 7.95 -9.85
CA PHE A 88 -1.35 8.38 -8.97
C PHE A 88 -0.66 9.61 -9.58
N ASP A 89 -1.24 10.78 -9.33
CA ASP A 89 -0.79 12.06 -9.84
C ASP A 89 0.65 12.35 -9.38
N GLY A 90 1.55 12.55 -10.33
CA GLY A 90 2.98 12.79 -10.13
C GLY A 90 3.84 11.54 -10.02
N ALA A 91 3.26 10.33 -9.97
CA ALA A 91 4.04 9.10 -9.85
C ALA A 91 4.99 8.88 -11.04
N ASP A 92 4.57 9.24 -12.24
CA ASP A 92 5.33 9.10 -13.49
C ASP A 92 6.67 9.87 -13.48
N ARG A 93 6.78 10.90 -12.66
CA ARG A 93 7.96 11.77 -12.52
C ARG A 93 8.69 11.60 -11.19
N ALA A 94 8.06 10.89 -10.26
CA ALA A 94 8.63 10.66 -8.94
C ALA A 94 9.88 9.75 -9.02
N ARG A 95 10.82 10.01 -8.14
CA ARG A 95 12.01 9.16 -7.95
C ARG A 95 11.86 8.39 -6.64
N PRO A 96 12.32 7.13 -6.59
CA PRO A 96 12.41 6.42 -5.33
C PRO A 96 13.22 7.22 -4.30
N ALA A 97 12.77 7.26 -3.06
CA ALA A 97 13.54 7.91 -2.00
C ALA A 97 14.91 7.23 -1.82
N PRO A 98 15.91 7.97 -1.32
CA PRO A 98 17.25 7.43 -1.11
C PRO A 98 17.26 6.16 -0.26
N GLY A 99 17.83 5.08 -0.78
CA GLY A 99 17.94 3.79 -0.12
C GLY A 99 16.80 2.80 -0.39
N VAL A 100 15.74 3.18 -1.12
CA VAL A 100 14.61 2.29 -1.43
C VAL A 100 15.02 1.16 -2.36
N LEU A 101 15.65 1.49 -3.49
CA LEU A 101 16.08 0.47 -4.47
C LEU A 101 17.20 -0.39 -3.90
N GLU A 102 18.15 0.20 -3.18
CA GLU A 102 19.23 -0.52 -2.51
C GLU A 102 18.69 -1.48 -1.45
N ALA A 103 17.65 -1.08 -0.70
CA ALA A 103 17.01 -1.96 0.30
C ALA A 103 16.29 -3.14 -0.37
N ILE A 104 15.62 -2.92 -1.50
CA ILE A 104 14.98 -3.99 -2.28
C ILE A 104 16.04 -4.96 -2.82
N ASP A 105 17.13 -4.43 -3.36
CA ASP A 105 18.20 -5.24 -3.94
C ASP A 105 18.95 -6.08 -2.89
N ALA A 106 19.23 -5.51 -1.74
CA ALA A 106 19.97 -6.17 -0.66
C ALA A 106 19.13 -7.15 0.18
N ALA A 107 17.79 -7.09 0.09
CA ALA A 107 16.92 -7.89 0.95
C ALA A 107 17.01 -9.40 0.65
N GLU A 108 17.17 -10.22 1.67
CA GLU A 108 17.05 -11.68 1.56
C GLU A 108 15.60 -12.12 1.35
N THR A 109 14.66 -11.41 1.96
CA THR A 109 13.21 -11.60 1.80
C THR A 109 12.52 -10.26 1.81
N ILE A 110 11.58 -10.07 0.91
CA ILE A 110 10.76 -8.86 0.80
C ILE A 110 9.33 -9.26 1.16
N LEU A 111 8.77 -8.66 2.20
CA LEU A 111 7.41 -8.92 2.64
C LEU A 111 6.48 -7.77 2.24
N VAL A 112 5.47 -8.08 1.43
CA VAL A 112 4.36 -7.17 1.13
C VAL A 112 3.26 -7.41 2.16
N CYS A 113 3.10 -6.46 3.08
CA CYS A 113 2.09 -6.53 4.13
C CYS A 113 0.65 -6.56 3.56
N PRO A 114 -0.34 -7.10 4.30
CA PRO A 114 -1.73 -7.20 3.87
C PRO A 114 -2.41 -5.83 3.84
N SER A 115 -2.09 -5.05 2.84
CA SER A 115 -2.63 -3.72 2.62
C SER A 115 -3.40 -3.64 1.30
N ASN A 116 -4.17 -2.56 1.13
CA ASN A 116 -5.00 -2.38 -0.06
C ASN A 116 -4.16 -2.41 -1.35
N PRO A 117 -4.40 -3.36 -2.28
CA PRO A 117 -3.61 -3.49 -3.49
C PRO A 117 -3.63 -2.25 -4.38
N VAL A 118 -4.74 -1.51 -4.36
CA VAL A 118 -4.96 -0.35 -5.23
C VAL A 118 -4.35 0.91 -4.64
N ILE A 119 -4.79 1.33 -3.43
CA ILE A 119 -4.44 2.64 -2.88
C ILE A 119 -3.27 2.64 -1.89
N SER A 120 -2.80 1.46 -1.47
CA SER A 120 -1.63 1.35 -0.59
C SER A 120 -0.41 0.81 -1.34
N ILE A 121 -0.53 -0.34 -1.97
CA ILE A 121 0.57 -0.95 -2.73
C ILE A 121 0.72 -0.30 -4.11
N GLY A 122 -0.40 0.04 -4.76
CA GLY A 122 -0.41 0.67 -6.08
C GLY A 122 0.48 1.89 -6.22
N PRO A 123 0.38 2.93 -5.35
CA PRO A 123 1.23 4.12 -5.45
C PRO A 123 2.72 3.82 -5.28
N ILE A 124 3.09 2.82 -4.45
CA ILE A 124 4.49 2.40 -4.28
C ILE A 124 5.01 1.80 -5.57
N LEU A 125 4.24 0.90 -6.19
CA LEU A 125 4.59 0.26 -7.46
C LEU A 125 4.54 1.22 -8.66
N ALA A 126 3.88 2.36 -8.53
CA ALA A 126 3.81 3.37 -9.57
C ALA A 126 5.03 4.29 -9.62
N VAL A 127 5.87 4.30 -8.58
CA VAL A 127 7.15 5.03 -8.60
C VAL A 127 8.12 4.30 -9.52
N PRO A 128 8.66 4.96 -10.57
CA PRO A 128 9.56 4.33 -11.54
C PRO A 128 10.76 3.64 -10.89
N GLY A 129 11.06 2.43 -11.33
CA GLY A 129 12.16 1.60 -10.82
C GLY A 129 11.77 0.68 -9.65
N VAL A 130 10.71 0.99 -8.89
CA VAL A 130 10.32 0.16 -7.73
C VAL A 130 9.71 -1.17 -8.17
N ARG A 131 8.78 -1.14 -9.13
CA ARG A 131 8.16 -2.35 -9.67
C ARG A 131 9.22 -3.24 -10.33
N GLU A 132 10.06 -2.67 -11.16
CA GLU A 132 11.13 -3.36 -11.88
C GLU A 132 12.13 -4.01 -10.91
N ALA A 133 12.49 -3.32 -9.83
CA ALA A 133 13.35 -3.88 -8.78
C ALA A 133 12.72 -5.08 -8.09
N LEU A 134 11.41 -5.02 -7.78
CA LEU A 134 10.68 -6.15 -7.19
C LEU A 134 10.55 -7.32 -8.18
N GLU A 135 10.27 -7.05 -9.46
CA GLU A 135 10.18 -8.07 -10.51
C GLU A 135 11.52 -8.80 -10.70
N ALA A 136 12.65 -8.07 -10.65
CA ALA A 136 13.99 -8.65 -10.69
C ALA A 136 14.32 -9.55 -9.49
N ARG A 137 13.62 -9.32 -8.36
CA ARG A 137 13.77 -10.08 -7.10
C ARG A 137 12.53 -10.92 -6.78
N ARG A 138 11.71 -11.24 -7.77
CA ARG A 138 10.41 -11.89 -7.61
C ARG A 138 10.45 -13.14 -6.73
N ASP A 139 11.50 -13.93 -6.81
CA ASP A 139 11.73 -15.15 -6.03
C ASP A 139 11.87 -14.88 -4.52
N ARG A 140 12.20 -13.66 -4.13
CA ARG A 140 12.35 -13.20 -2.74
C ARG A 140 11.12 -12.48 -2.20
N VAL A 141 10.12 -12.21 -3.05
CA VAL A 141 8.93 -11.47 -2.65
C VAL A 141 7.85 -12.42 -2.17
N VAL A 142 7.41 -12.21 -0.93
CA VAL A 142 6.29 -12.87 -0.27
C VAL A 142 5.24 -11.82 0.03
N ALA A 143 3.99 -12.06 -0.29
CA ALA A 143 2.88 -11.18 0.05
C ALA A 143 1.87 -11.88 0.96
N VAL A 144 1.14 -11.10 1.75
CA VAL A 144 -0.02 -11.59 2.52
C VAL A 144 -1.29 -11.01 1.90
N SER A 145 -2.29 -11.84 1.66
CA SER A 145 -3.56 -11.38 1.10
C SER A 145 -4.33 -10.51 2.09
N PRO A 146 -4.79 -9.30 1.70
CA PRO A 146 -5.69 -8.49 2.52
C PRO A 146 -7.16 -8.91 2.38
N ILE A 147 -7.46 -9.85 1.50
CA ILE A 147 -8.82 -10.36 1.25
C ILE A 147 -8.93 -11.75 1.85
N ILE A 148 -9.94 -11.94 2.70
CA ILE A 148 -10.23 -13.20 3.37
C ILE A 148 -11.68 -13.57 3.08
N ALA A 149 -11.92 -14.76 2.56
CA ALA A 149 -13.25 -15.29 2.21
C ALA A 149 -14.08 -14.29 1.35
N GLY A 150 -13.42 -13.61 0.40
CA GLY A 150 -14.07 -12.65 -0.50
C GLY A 150 -14.38 -11.29 0.11
N ALA A 151 -13.89 -11.00 1.31
CA ALA A 151 -14.12 -9.74 2.01
C ALA A 151 -12.83 -9.10 2.49
N THR A 152 -12.87 -7.77 2.68
CA THR A 152 -11.78 -7.02 3.32
C THR A 152 -11.86 -7.14 4.83
N VAL A 153 -10.72 -7.31 5.52
CA VAL A 153 -10.68 -7.28 6.99
C VAL A 153 -10.86 -5.84 7.49
N LYS A 154 -10.18 -4.90 6.85
CA LYS A 154 -10.28 -3.45 7.12
C LYS A 154 -10.19 -2.64 5.83
N GLY A 155 -10.87 -1.50 5.80
CA GLY A 155 -10.81 -0.55 4.70
C GLY A 155 -11.62 -0.99 3.46
N PRO A 156 -11.61 -0.17 2.41
CA PRO A 156 -12.52 -0.28 1.27
C PRO A 156 -11.87 -0.99 0.06
N ALA A 157 -11.06 -2.05 0.25
CA ALA A 157 -10.40 -2.69 -0.89
C ALA A 157 -11.43 -3.32 -1.86
N ASP A 158 -12.52 -3.87 -1.35
CA ASP A 158 -13.64 -4.39 -2.12
C ASP A 158 -14.27 -3.32 -3.03
N ARG A 159 -14.44 -2.11 -2.50
CA ARG A 159 -15.02 -0.96 -3.23
C ARG A 159 -14.10 -0.38 -4.30
N LEU A 160 -12.82 -0.76 -4.27
CA LEU A 160 -11.81 -0.34 -5.27
C LEU A 160 -11.54 -1.45 -6.27
N MET A 161 -11.34 -2.68 -5.79
CA MET A 161 -10.96 -3.81 -6.64
C MET A 161 -12.05 -4.13 -7.67
N GLY A 162 -13.29 -4.33 -7.23
CA GLY A 162 -14.40 -4.72 -8.11
C GLY A 162 -14.63 -3.75 -9.27
N PRO A 163 -14.85 -2.45 -9.05
CA PRO A 163 -15.01 -1.46 -10.12
C PRO A 163 -13.82 -1.36 -11.07
N LEU A 164 -12.61 -1.64 -10.60
CA LEU A 164 -11.40 -1.66 -11.43
C LEU A 164 -11.18 -3.02 -12.15
N GLY A 165 -12.16 -3.92 -12.12
CA GLY A 165 -12.08 -5.23 -12.78
C GLY A 165 -11.18 -6.24 -12.08
N ILE A 166 -10.81 -6.00 -10.83
CA ILE A 166 -10.01 -6.91 -10.01
C ILE A 166 -10.98 -7.75 -9.17
N ASP A 167 -10.89 -9.07 -9.27
CA ASP A 167 -11.68 -9.98 -8.43
C ASP A 167 -11.41 -9.73 -6.94
N VAL A 168 -12.47 -9.53 -6.15
CA VAL A 168 -12.38 -9.29 -4.70
C VAL A 168 -12.13 -10.63 -3.99
N SER A 169 -10.90 -11.10 -4.11
CA SER A 169 -10.49 -12.40 -3.56
C SER A 169 -8.96 -12.50 -3.46
N CYS A 170 -8.47 -13.51 -2.74
CA CYS A 170 -7.05 -13.84 -2.73
C CYS A 170 -6.50 -14.16 -4.14
N VAL A 171 -7.34 -14.67 -5.05
CA VAL A 171 -6.96 -14.93 -6.45
C VAL A 171 -6.80 -13.63 -7.24
N GLY A 172 -7.69 -12.63 -7.03
CA GLY A 172 -7.55 -11.30 -7.63
C GLY A 172 -6.27 -10.61 -7.16
N VAL A 173 -5.95 -10.71 -5.87
CA VAL A 173 -4.66 -10.24 -5.32
C VAL A 173 -3.49 -10.97 -5.98
N ALA A 174 -3.56 -12.30 -6.09
CA ALA A 174 -2.53 -13.11 -6.74
C ALA A 174 -2.28 -12.66 -8.19
N ARG A 175 -3.33 -12.49 -9.00
CA ARG A 175 -3.19 -12.00 -10.38
C ARG A 175 -2.52 -10.63 -10.45
N THR A 176 -2.88 -9.73 -9.53
CA THR A 176 -2.29 -8.38 -9.47
C THR A 176 -0.81 -8.42 -9.09
N TYR A 177 -0.41 -9.35 -8.22
CA TYR A 177 0.95 -9.44 -7.69
C TYR A 177 1.85 -10.43 -8.46
N ALA A 178 1.30 -11.27 -9.34
CA ALA A 178 2.05 -12.28 -10.09
C ALA A 178 3.32 -11.77 -10.82
N PRO A 179 3.35 -10.55 -11.36
CA PRO A 179 4.58 -10.05 -12.01
C PRO A 179 5.77 -9.94 -11.07
N PHE A 180 5.55 -9.51 -9.83
CA PHE A 180 6.64 -9.18 -8.89
C PHE A 180 6.70 -10.05 -7.63
N CYS A 181 5.73 -10.96 -7.41
CA CYS A 181 5.65 -11.77 -6.21
C CYS A 181 5.64 -13.27 -6.54
N SER A 182 6.41 -14.07 -5.80
CA SER A 182 6.49 -15.52 -6.00
C SER A 182 5.62 -16.32 -5.03
N THR A 183 5.30 -15.76 -3.87
CA THR A 183 4.57 -16.47 -2.81
C THR A 183 3.48 -15.59 -2.23
N LEU A 184 2.25 -16.10 -2.14
CA LEU A 184 1.14 -15.42 -1.49
C LEU A 184 0.65 -16.25 -0.30
N VAL A 185 0.71 -15.66 0.88
CA VAL A 185 0.08 -16.20 2.09
C VAL A 185 -1.41 -15.85 2.01
N ILE A 186 -2.26 -16.87 2.07
CA ILE A 186 -3.71 -16.76 2.08
C ILE A 186 -4.27 -17.31 3.39
N ASP A 187 -5.40 -16.79 3.82
CA ASP A 187 -6.06 -17.25 5.04
C ASP A 187 -6.55 -18.70 4.91
N GLU A 188 -6.66 -19.41 6.03
CA GLU A 188 -7.19 -20.79 6.08
C GLU A 188 -8.61 -20.89 5.49
N ARG A 189 -9.42 -19.84 5.60
CA ARG A 189 -10.77 -19.76 5.00
C ARG A 189 -10.75 -19.76 3.48
N ASP A 190 -9.62 -19.40 2.87
CA ASP A 190 -9.40 -19.41 1.43
C ASP A 190 -8.60 -20.64 0.96
N ALA A 191 -8.33 -21.62 1.85
CA ALA A 191 -7.54 -22.82 1.51
C ALA A 191 -8.06 -23.55 0.27
N GLY A 192 -9.38 -23.58 0.08
CA GLY A 192 -10.03 -24.17 -1.10
C GLY A 192 -9.66 -23.49 -2.43
N ARG A 193 -9.14 -22.28 -2.40
CA ARG A 193 -8.74 -21.49 -3.57
C ARG A 193 -7.23 -21.57 -3.88
N ALA A 194 -6.47 -22.36 -3.12
CA ALA A 194 -5.02 -22.47 -3.30
C ALA A 194 -4.63 -22.89 -4.73
N ALA A 195 -5.37 -23.81 -5.35
CA ALA A 195 -5.13 -24.22 -6.73
C ALA A 195 -5.35 -23.08 -7.74
N GLU A 196 -6.35 -22.22 -7.52
CA GLU A 196 -6.60 -21.04 -8.37
C GLU A 196 -5.47 -20.00 -8.22
N VAL A 197 -4.97 -19.80 -7.00
CA VAL A 197 -3.80 -18.95 -6.74
C VAL A 197 -2.57 -19.52 -7.45
N ALA A 198 -2.31 -20.81 -7.32
CA ALA A 198 -1.20 -21.47 -8.00
C ALA A 198 -1.26 -21.32 -9.53
N ALA A 199 -2.45 -21.35 -10.12
CA ALA A 199 -2.66 -21.15 -11.55
C ALA A 199 -2.26 -19.74 -12.04
N THR A 200 -2.12 -18.75 -11.14
CA THR A 200 -1.59 -17.42 -11.49
C THR A 200 -0.06 -17.38 -11.60
N GLY A 201 0.64 -18.46 -11.28
CA GLY A 201 2.10 -18.52 -11.20
C GLY A 201 2.69 -18.07 -9.85
N ILE A 202 1.85 -17.93 -8.83
CA ILE A 202 2.26 -17.66 -7.45
C ILE A 202 2.08 -18.92 -6.61
N ARG A 203 3.06 -19.22 -5.76
CA ARG A 203 2.96 -20.30 -4.77
C ARG A 203 2.04 -19.88 -3.62
N PRO A 204 0.90 -20.53 -3.38
CA PRO A 204 0.08 -20.28 -2.22
C PRO A 204 0.71 -20.90 -0.97
N VAL A 205 0.60 -20.19 0.15
CA VAL A 205 0.87 -20.70 1.50
C VAL A 205 -0.38 -20.42 2.33
N VAL A 206 -0.95 -21.48 2.92
CA VAL A 206 -2.14 -21.36 3.77
C VAL A 206 -1.72 -21.19 5.21
N ALA A 207 -2.19 -20.15 5.88
CA ALA A 207 -1.92 -19.88 7.29
C ALA A 207 -3.07 -19.07 7.91
N GLU A 208 -3.16 -19.04 9.23
CA GLU A 208 -4.00 -18.08 9.93
C GLU A 208 -3.41 -16.66 9.75
N THR A 209 -4.18 -15.76 9.14
CA THR A 209 -3.71 -14.39 8.80
C THR A 209 -4.47 -13.30 9.56
N LEU A 210 -5.51 -13.64 10.33
CA LEU A 210 -6.18 -12.71 11.22
C LEU A 210 -5.33 -12.49 12.49
N MET A 211 -4.85 -11.27 12.61
CA MET A 211 -4.10 -10.78 13.77
C MET A 211 -4.95 -9.82 14.61
#